data_85c70dc7d2dbf82ea9984e886af6f944
#
_entry.id   85c70dc7d2dbf82ea9984e886af6f944
#
_cell.length_a   1.000
_cell.length_b   1.000
_cell.length_c   1.000
_cell.angle_alpha   90.00
_cell.angle_beta   90.00
_cell.angle_gamma   90.00
#
_symmetry.space_group_name_H-M   'P 1'
#
loop_
_entity.id
_entity.type
_entity.pdbx_description
1 polymer ?
#
loop_
_entity_poly.entity_id
_entity_poly.type
_entity_poly.pdbx_seq_one_letter_code
_entity_poly.pdbx_strand_id
1 'polypeptide(L)' 'AYEALGVAPHCSDTALKRAYRKLMSQHHPDKLIAQGVPDEMLKVATEKAQEIQAAYELIKKRRK' A
#
# COMPACT_ATOMS: atom_id res chain seq x y z
N ALA A 1 -9.65 -0.90 -6.78
CA ALA A 1 -8.79 -0.10 -5.90
C ALA A 1 -8.93 -0.50 -4.43
N TYR A 2 -10.16 -0.73 -3.95
CA TYR A 2 -10.36 -1.14 -2.55
C TYR A 2 -9.77 -2.50 -2.23
N GLU A 3 -9.78 -3.41 -3.19
CA GLU A 3 -9.20 -4.73 -3.02
C GLU A 3 -7.69 -4.68 -2.79
N ALA A 4 -7.00 -3.76 -3.45
CA ALA A 4 -5.56 -3.58 -3.28
C ALA A 4 -5.19 -3.19 -1.85
N LEU A 5 -6.10 -2.47 -1.18
CA LEU A 5 -5.90 -2.04 0.20
C LEU A 5 -6.50 -3.01 1.22
N GLY A 6 -7.26 -4.00 0.75
CA GLY A 6 -7.92 -4.96 1.63
C GLY A 6 -9.01 -4.36 2.50
N VAL A 7 -9.68 -3.31 2.02
CA VAL A 7 -10.75 -2.63 2.76
C VAL A 7 -12.07 -2.70 2.01
N ALA A 8 -13.17 -2.54 2.74
CA ALA A 8 -14.50 -2.50 2.13
C ALA A 8 -14.75 -1.16 1.45
N PRO A 9 -15.52 -1.13 0.33
CA PRO A 9 -15.83 0.13 -0.35
C PRO A 9 -16.54 1.16 0.51
N HIS A 10 -17.22 0.73 1.54
CA HIS A 10 -17.97 1.61 2.46
C HIS A 10 -17.21 1.95 3.73
N CYS A 11 -15.92 1.60 3.81
CA CYS A 11 -15.13 1.88 5.01
C CYS A 11 -14.95 3.40 5.20
N SER A 12 -14.69 3.81 6.44
CA SER A 12 -14.44 5.21 6.76
C SER A 12 -13.08 5.66 6.23
N ASP A 13 -12.88 6.97 6.13
CA ASP A 13 -11.60 7.53 5.70
C ASP A 13 -10.50 7.16 6.69
N THR A 14 -10.81 7.09 7.97
CA THR A 14 -9.86 6.67 9.00
C THR A 14 -9.42 5.22 8.78
N ALA A 15 -10.37 4.32 8.50
CA ALA A 15 -10.06 2.92 8.23
C ALA A 15 -9.22 2.78 6.96
N LEU A 16 -9.56 3.54 5.93
CA LEU A 16 -8.80 3.56 4.67
C LEU A 16 -7.36 3.99 4.90
N LYS A 17 -7.16 5.05 5.64
CA LYS A 17 -5.84 5.60 5.95
C LYS A 17 -5.00 4.61 6.77
N ARG A 18 -5.63 3.94 7.75
CA ARG A 18 -4.95 2.93 8.55
C ARG A 18 -4.50 1.74 7.71
N ALA A 19 -5.36 1.25 6.83
CA ALA A 19 -5.04 0.15 5.94
C ALA A 19 -3.88 0.52 5.01
N TYR A 20 -3.92 1.72 4.44
CA TYR A 20 -2.86 2.22 3.60
C TYR A 20 -1.51 2.25 4.34
N ARG A 21 -1.48 2.85 5.52
CA ARG A 21 -0.26 2.94 6.33
C ARG A 21 0.29 1.57 6.70
N LYS A 22 -0.60 0.66 7.08
CA LYS A 22 -0.21 -0.71 7.45
C LYS A 22 0.45 -1.42 6.28
N LEU A 23 -0.15 -1.34 5.10
CA LEU A 23 0.38 -1.98 3.90
C LEU A 23 1.70 -1.35 3.47
N MET A 24 1.80 -0.03 3.50
CA MET A 24 3.04 0.66 3.16
C MET A 24 4.17 0.28 4.11
N SER A 25 3.86 0.12 5.39
CA SER A 25 4.85 -0.32 6.37
C SER A 25 5.34 -1.74 6.09
N GLN A 26 4.44 -2.63 5.65
CA GLN A 26 4.79 -4.01 5.34
C GLN A 26 5.59 -4.16 4.05
N HIS A 27 5.36 -3.28 3.09
CA HIS A 27 5.96 -3.37 1.75
C HIS A 27 6.97 -2.26 1.47
N HIS A 28 7.45 -1.58 2.51
CA HIS A 28 8.39 -0.47 2.33
C HIS A 28 9.76 -0.99 1.89
N PRO A 29 10.28 -0.52 0.73
CA PRO A 29 11.56 -1.01 0.20
C PRO A 29 12.74 -0.81 1.15
N ASP A 30 12.79 0.31 1.84
CA ASP A 30 13.89 0.63 2.76
C ASP A 30 14.01 -0.41 3.88
N LYS A 31 12.89 -0.89 4.41
CA LYS A 31 12.90 -1.94 5.43
C LYS A 31 13.49 -3.24 4.90
N LEU A 32 13.14 -3.58 3.66
CA LEU A 32 13.62 -4.79 3.04
C LEU A 32 15.10 -4.72 2.72
N ILE A 33 15.59 -3.56 2.33
CA ILE A 33 17.02 -3.32 2.12
C ILE A 33 17.78 -3.54 3.43
N ALA A 34 17.26 -3.00 4.52
CA ALA A 34 17.87 -3.14 5.84
C ALA A 34 17.88 -4.60 6.30
N GLN A 35 16.93 -5.41 5.88
CA GLN A 35 16.86 -6.83 6.20
C GLN A 35 17.75 -7.69 5.28
N GLY A 36 18.31 -7.10 4.24
CA GLY A 36 19.22 -7.82 3.34
C GLY A 36 18.52 -8.75 2.36
N VAL A 37 17.28 -8.45 1.97
CA VAL A 37 16.56 -9.27 1.00
C VAL A 37 17.13 -9.12 -0.41
N PRO A 38 17.00 -10.15 -1.27
CA PRO A 38 17.48 -10.08 -2.65
C PRO A 38 16.80 -8.99 -3.47
N ASP A 39 17.50 -8.50 -4.50
CA ASP A 39 16.98 -7.44 -5.38
C ASP A 39 15.66 -7.81 -6.04
N GLU A 40 15.48 -9.08 -6.38
CA GLU A 40 14.23 -9.56 -6.97
C GLU A 40 13.04 -9.32 -6.04
N MET A 41 13.21 -9.56 -4.75
CA MET A 41 12.17 -9.33 -3.75
C MET A 41 11.95 -7.84 -3.52
N LEU A 42 13.00 -7.03 -3.59
CA LEU A 42 12.88 -5.59 -3.51
C LEU A 42 12.03 -5.03 -4.65
N LYS A 43 12.23 -5.57 -5.85
CA LYS A 43 11.46 -5.16 -7.03
C LYS A 43 9.98 -5.47 -6.85
N VAL A 44 9.65 -6.66 -6.37
CA VAL A 44 8.27 -7.06 -6.10
C VAL A 44 7.65 -6.16 -5.04
N ALA A 45 8.37 -5.88 -3.96
CA ALA A 45 7.89 -5.00 -2.90
C ALA A 45 7.64 -3.58 -3.40
N THR A 46 8.52 -3.06 -4.25
CA THR A 46 8.36 -1.73 -4.85
C THR A 46 7.11 -1.69 -5.72
N GLU A 47 6.89 -2.71 -6.54
CA GLU A 47 5.68 -2.80 -7.38
C GLU A 47 4.42 -2.82 -6.52
N LYS A 48 4.42 -3.60 -5.45
CA LYS A 48 3.29 -3.67 -4.52
C LYS A 48 3.03 -2.32 -3.85
N ALA A 49 4.08 -1.65 -3.40
CA ALA A 49 3.95 -0.34 -2.78
C ALA A 49 3.34 0.68 -3.75
N GLN A 50 3.76 0.64 -5.02
CA GLN A 50 3.21 1.52 -6.05
C GLN A 50 1.73 1.24 -6.31
N GLU A 51 1.32 -0.04 -6.35
CA GLU A 51 -0.08 -0.41 -6.52
C GLU A 51 -0.93 0.10 -5.35
N ILE A 52 -0.45 -0.06 -4.14
CA ILE A 52 -1.14 0.38 -2.93
C ILE A 52 -1.30 1.90 -2.95
N GLN A 53 -0.25 2.61 -3.30
CA GLN A 53 -0.27 4.07 -3.37
C GLN A 53 -1.24 4.55 -4.44
N ALA A 54 -1.20 3.96 -5.63
CA ALA A 54 -2.08 4.32 -6.72
C ALA A 54 -3.54 4.06 -6.36
N ALA A 55 -3.83 2.93 -5.73
CA ALA A 55 -5.17 2.59 -5.27
C ALA A 55 -5.68 3.60 -4.24
N TYR A 56 -4.85 3.96 -3.28
CA TYR A 56 -5.20 4.92 -2.25
C TYR A 56 -5.51 6.31 -2.85
N GLU A 57 -4.67 6.78 -3.75
CA GLU A 57 -4.86 8.06 -4.42
C GLU A 57 -6.14 8.08 -5.25
N LEU A 58 -6.44 6.99 -5.95
CA LEU A 58 -7.65 6.87 -6.75
C LEU A 58 -8.89 6.94 -5.88
N ILE A 59 -8.91 6.22 -4.77
CA ILE A 59 -10.03 6.23 -3.83
C ILE A 59 -10.21 7.62 -3.23
N LYS A 60 -9.13 8.23 -2.80
CA LYS A 60 -9.14 9.56 -2.21
C LYS A 60 -9.71 10.60 -3.19
N LYS A 61 -9.36 10.45 -4.47
CA LYS A 61 -9.86 11.33 -5.52
C LYS A 61 -11.37 11.18 -5.73
N ARG A 62 -11.88 9.96 -5.60
CA ARG A 62 -13.30 9.67 -5.75
C ARG A 62 -14.13 10.09 -4.54
N ARG A 63 -13.51 10.16 -3.37
CA ARG A 63 -14.20 10.48 -2.11
C ARG A 63 -14.28 11.96 -1.79
N LYS A 64 -13.92 12.79 -2.69
CA LYS A 64 -13.98 14.24 -2.48
C LYS A 64 -15.37 14.73 -2.11
#